data_ad77e563b6563a078bc76746366bcd06
#
_entry.id   ad77e563b6563a078bc76746366bcd06
#
_cell.length_a   1.000
_cell.length_b   1.000
_cell.length_c   1.000
_cell.angle_alpha   90.00
_cell.angle_beta   90.00
_cell.angle_gamma   90.00
#
_symmetry.space_group_name_H-M   'P 1'
#
loop_
_entity.id
_entity.type
_entity.pdbx_description
1 polymer ?
#
loop_
_entity_poly.entity_id
_entity_poly.type
_entity_poly.pdbx_seq_one_letter_code
_entity_poly.pdbx_strand_id
1 'polypeptide(L)'
;MAKIVLIGAGSHVFSSRLITDILSYPELRDSAISLMDIAAEPLKLAEALAHRIVEQNKFPTKIEATTDRRKALNGADYVIIILNVGYKWKEADRKITLKYGLDQGDTATMGPCGVFNGIRHVPPILDICRDMEELCPHAWLINYTNPLAIITWAVNDHTHIKNVGLCHSVPHTAGTLAGYIGVPVKEVSYLVAGINHMAWFLELKWRGEDAYPLLREKFRDSAVYSGSGATYAGADVVRAEMFKTFGYYVTESSQHVASYVSLFRKKPEHIKQYRLSDGTQYQKNFQMWAAQDHQKDKQLEDQVKSNYRFPIDHSGEFGSIIIHSLETGQPSAIYGDVKNNGLITNLLQGSCVEVPCLVDRGGIHPCYVGNLPPQLTALNQTNIGVQQLAVQGIIEKDKNKIFQAILLDPLTAAVLTIDETHRMVDEMFQGEKPFVNGYK
;
A
#
# COMPACT_ATOMS: atom_id res chain seq x y z
N MET A 1 0.64 -2.84 29.17
CA MET A 1 0.25 -3.95 28.28
C MET A 1 -0.58 -3.37 27.16
N ALA A 2 0.02 -3.21 25.98
CA ALA A 2 -0.66 -2.64 24.82
C ALA A 2 -1.69 -3.62 24.24
N LYS A 3 -2.85 -3.12 23.78
CA LYS A 3 -3.83 -3.90 23.02
C LYS A 3 -3.73 -3.58 21.54
N ILE A 4 -3.32 -4.58 20.76
CA ILE A 4 -3.11 -4.47 19.32
C ILE A 4 -4.19 -5.28 18.61
N VAL A 5 -4.97 -4.63 17.74
CA VAL A 5 -6.04 -5.24 16.97
C VAL A 5 -5.63 -5.38 15.52
N LEU A 6 -5.76 -6.57 14.94
CA LEU A 6 -5.57 -6.84 13.51
C LEU A 6 -6.94 -7.07 12.88
N ILE A 7 -7.40 -6.14 12.01
CA ILE A 7 -8.65 -6.26 11.26
C ILE A 7 -8.35 -6.76 9.84
N GLY A 8 -8.97 -7.86 9.44
CA GLY A 8 -8.64 -8.63 8.24
C GLY A 8 -7.62 -9.73 8.53
N ALA A 9 -7.62 -10.26 9.76
CA ALA A 9 -6.66 -11.24 10.24
C ALA A 9 -6.67 -12.57 9.47
N GLY A 10 -7.73 -12.85 8.71
CA GLY A 10 -7.78 -13.97 7.77
C GLY A 10 -6.77 -13.92 6.61
N SER A 11 -6.03 -12.81 6.44
CA SER A 11 -4.85 -12.74 5.59
C SER A 11 -3.64 -13.40 6.28
N HIS A 12 -3.62 -14.73 6.32
CA HIS A 12 -2.74 -15.54 7.20
C HIS A 12 -1.25 -15.21 7.07
N VAL A 13 -0.74 -15.09 5.84
CA VAL A 13 0.70 -14.82 5.58
C VAL A 13 1.10 -13.47 6.18
N PHE A 14 0.27 -12.44 5.98
CA PHE A 14 0.61 -11.10 6.46
C PHE A 14 0.35 -10.95 7.97
N SER A 15 -0.74 -11.54 8.47
CA SER A 15 -1.05 -11.53 9.91
C SER A 15 0.01 -12.27 10.72
N SER A 16 0.45 -13.46 10.28
CA SER A 16 1.51 -14.20 10.98
C SER A 16 2.83 -13.43 10.97
N ARG A 17 3.18 -12.78 9.87
CA ARG A 17 4.36 -11.92 9.75
C ARG A 17 4.31 -10.74 10.72
N LEU A 18 3.17 -10.02 10.78
CA LEU A 18 3.00 -8.92 11.73
C LEU A 18 3.08 -9.39 13.19
N ILE A 19 2.48 -10.54 13.52
CA ILE A 19 2.55 -11.09 14.88
C ILE A 19 3.99 -11.44 15.25
N THR A 20 4.73 -12.15 14.40
CA THR A 20 6.14 -12.48 14.66
C THR A 20 7.00 -11.24 14.77
N ASP A 21 6.75 -10.24 13.95
CA ASP A 21 7.48 -8.98 13.92
C ASP A 21 7.24 -8.15 15.20
N ILE A 22 5.98 -8.02 15.65
CA ILE A 22 5.62 -7.38 16.93
C ILE A 22 6.28 -8.11 18.09
N LEU A 23 6.17 -9.44 18.15
CA LEU A 23 6.71 -10.24 19.25
C LEU A 23 8.23 -10.44 19.19
N SER A 24 8.90 -9.99 18.13
CA SER A 24 10.36 -9.93 18.07
C SER A 24 10.93 -8.89 19.04
N TYR A 25 10.16 -7.83 19.34
CA TYR A 25 10.51 -6.84 20.38
C TYR A 25 10.18 -7.38 21.78
N PRO A 26 11.19 -7.54 22.67
CA PRO A 26 10.96 -8.01 24.05
C PRO A 26 9.91 -7.19 24.81
N GLU A 27 9.89 -5.88 24.57
CA GLU A 27 9.02 -4.89 25.21
C GLU A 27 7.55 -5.01 24.82
N LEU A 28 7.27 -5.70 23.68
CA LEU A 28 5.90 -5.92 23.19
C LEU A 28 5.35 -7.31 23.48
N ARG A 29 6.14 -8.21 24.11
CA ARG A 29 5.74 -9.60 24.36
C ARG A 29 4.64 -9.77 25.40
N ASP A 30 4.37 -8.78 26.23
CA ASP A 30 3.26 -8.78 27.19
C ASP A 30 1.96 -8.16 26.62
N SER A 31 1.91 -7.86 25.34
CA SER A 31 0.74 -7.28 24.66
C SER A 31 -0.45 -8.24 24.60
N ALA A 32 -1.64 -7.66 24.43
CA ALA A 32 -2.84 -8.39 24.02
C ALA A 32 -3.03 -8.19 22.50
N ILE A 33 -3.05 -9.29 21.74
CA ILE A 33 -3.29 -9.27 20.30
C ILE A 33 -4.69 -9.79 20.02
N SER A 34 -5.55 -8.93 19.48
CA SER A 34 -6.93 -9.26 19.10
C SER A 34 -7.05 -9.41 17.59
N LEU A 35 -7.38 -10.61 17.15
CA LEU A 35 -7.56 -10.95 15.74
C LEU A 35 -9.03 -10.82 15.37
N MET A 36 -9.32 -10.04 14.34
CA MET A 36 -10.69 -9.82 13.86
C MET A 36 -10.78 -10.10 12.37
N ASP A 37 -11.75 -10.91 11.97
CA ASP A 37 -12.17 -11.09 10.58
C ASP A 37 -13.66 -11.40 10.52
N ILE A 38 -14.34 -10.96 9.46
CA ILE A 38 -15.75 -11.29 9.23
C ILE A 38 -15.94 -12.77 8.84
N ALA A 39 -14.90 -13.41 8.33
CA ALA A 39 -14.91 -14.81 7.90
C ALA A 39 -14.36 -15.70 9.03
N ALA A 40 -15.24 -16.49 9.64
CA ALA A 40 -14.89 -17.31 10.79
C ALA A 40 -13.84 -18.39 10.50
N GLU A 41 -13.88 -19.02 9.32
CA GLU A 41 -12.94 -20.12 8.99
C GLU A 41 -11.50 -19.62 8.80
N PRO A 42 -11.20 -18.56 7.99
CA PRO A 42 -9.87 -17.98 7.99
C PRO A 42 -9.42 -17.49 9.36
N LEU A 43 -10.32 -16.90 10.16
CA LEU A 43 -9.98 -16.42 11.49
C LEU A 43 -9.48 -17.53 12.43
N LYS A 44 -10.05 -18.74 12.36
CA LYS A 44 -9.60 -19.89 13.16
C LYS A 44 -8.15 -20.28 12.86
N LEU A 45 -7.73 -20.25 11.60
CA LEU A 45 -6.34 -20.54 11.26
C LEU A 45 -5.40 -19.44 11.76
N ALA A 46 -5.79 -18.16 11.63
CA ALA A 46 -5.02 -17.04 12.16
C ALA A 46 -4.86 -17.13 13.69
N GLU A 47 -5.92 -17.51 14.42
CA GLU A 47 -5.90 -17.73 15.86
C GLU A 47 -4.97 -18.88 16.24
N ALA A 48 -5.08 -20.03 15.55
CA ALA A 48 -4.22 -21.18 15.79
C ALA A 48 -2.73 -20.87 15.54
N LEU A 49 -2.42 -20.11 14.47
CA LEU A 49 -1.08 -19.63 14.19
C LEU A 49 -0.55 -18.73 15.31
N ALA A 50 -1.34 -17.76 15.75
CA ALA A 50 -0.95 -16.84 16.82
C ALA A 50 -0.69 -17.57 18.15
N HIS A 51 -1.58 -18.48 18.54
CA HIS A 51 -1.37 -19.32 19.73
C HIS A 51 -0.11 -20.16 19.61
N ARG A 52 0.13 -20.80 18.45
CA ARG A 52 1.32 -21.61 18.23
C ARG A 52 2.61 -20.79 18.35
N ILE A 53 2.65 -19.56 17.79
CA ILE A 53 3.79 -18.64 17.91
C ILE A 53 4.05 -18.27 19.39
N VAL A 54 3.01 -17.96 20.14
CA VAL A 54 3.12 -17.56 21.55
C VAL A 54 3.58 -18.73 22.41
N GLU A 55 2.95 -19.90 22.28
CA GLU A 55 3.23 -21.09 23.08
C GLU A 55 4.65 -21.63 22.86
N GLN A 56 5.09 -21.74 21.61
CA GLN A 56 6.43 -22.25 21.29
C GLN A 56 7.56 -21.40 21.88
N ASN A 57 7.31 -20.09 22.05
CA ASN A 57 8.28 -19.14 22.57
C ASN A 57 8.05 -18.81 24.06
N LYS A 58 6.98 -19.35 24.67
CA LYS A 58 6.58 -19.09 26.06
C LYS A 58 6.39 -17.59 26.34
N PHE A 59 5.83 -16.85 25.38
CA PHE A 59 5.55 -15.44 25.56
C PHE A 59 4.31 -15.23 26.45
N PRO A 60 4.25 -14.16 27.26
CA PRO A 60 3.09 -13.85 28.10
C PRO A 60 1.92 -13.23 27.30
N THR A 61 2.06 -13.08 25.99
CA THR A 61 1.10 -12.47 25.08
C THR A 61 -0.26 -13.14 25.17
N LYS A 62 -1.31 -12.34 25.25
CA LYS A 62 -2.70 -12.83 25.20
C LYS A 62 -3.21 -12.75 23.77
N ILE A 63 -3.78 -13.85 23.29
CA ILE A 63 -4.42 -13.91 21.96
C ILE A 63 -5.93 -14.00 22.15
N GLU A 64 -6.65 -13.16 21.43
CA GLU A 64 -8.11 -13.19 21.32
C GLU A 64 -8.49 -13.19 19.84
N ALA A 65 -9.56 -13.91 19.47
CA ALA A 65 -10.12 -13.90 18.14
C ALA A 65 -11.64 -13.69 18.19
N THR A 66 -12.16 -12.87 17.29
CA THR A 66 -13.59 -12.57 17.24
C THR A 66 -14.02 -12.09 15.86
N THR A 67 -15.24 -12.44 15.47
CA THR A 67 -15.89 -11.87 14.27
C THR A 67 -16.65 -10.56 14.58
N ASP A 68 -16.72 -10.18 15.86
CA ASP A 68 -17.32 -8.93 16.31
C ASP A 68 -16.26 -7.82 16.38
N ARG A 69 -16.33 -6.89 15.43
CA ARG A 69 -15.41 -5.75 15.31
C ARG A 69 -15.44 -4.87 16.55
N ARG A 70 -16.61 -4.60 17.10
CA ARG A 70 -16.73 -3.72 18.28
C ARG A 70 -16.11 -4.34 19.53
N LYS A 71 -16.25 -5.67 19.69
CA LYS A 71 -15.56 -6.41 20.75
C LYS A 71 -14.05 -6.34 20.59
N ALA A 72 -13.54 -6.51 19.38
CA ALA A 72 -12.10 -6.39 19.10
C ALA A 72 -11.56 -5.00 19.46
N LEU A 73 -12.24 -3.94 19.00
CA LEU A 73 -11.83 -2.55 19.14
C LEU A 73 -11.88 -2.00 20.56
N ASN A 74 -12.73 -2.57 21.44
CA ASN A 74 -12.93 -2.03 22.78
C ASN A 74 -11.61 -1.95 23.59
N GLY A 75 -11.18 -0.72 23.89
CA GLY A 75 -9.93 -0.44 24.62
C GLY A 75 -8.65 -0.76 23.84
N ALA A 76 -8.67 -0.73 22.51
CA ALA A 76 -7.48 -0.88 21.68
C ALA A 76 -6.56 0.33 21.80
N ASP A 77 -5.24 0.08 21.74
CA ASP A 77 -4.21 1.14 21.62
C ASP A 77 -3.74 1.28 20.15
N TYR A 78 -3.76 0.17 19.42
CA TYR A 78 -3.35 0.10 18.02
C TYR A 78 -4.31 -0.74 17.20
N VAL A 79 -4.70 -0.25 16.04
CA VAL A 79 -5.56 -0.97 15.09
C VAL A 79 -4.85 -1.05 13.74
N ILE A 80 -4.49 -2.25 13.32
CA ILE A 80 -3.85 -2.52 12.03
C ILE A 80 -4.92 -3.05 11.07
N ILE A 81 -5.06 -2.38 9.92
CA ILE A 81 -6.03 -2.79 8.89
C ILE A 81 -5.32 -3.43 7.69
N ILE A 82 -5.76 -4.64 7.33
CA ILE A 82 -5.25 -5.44 6.21
C ILE A 82 -6.41 -6.04 5.39
N LEU A 83 -7.38 -5.20 5.06
CA LEU A 83 -8.60 -5.62 4.40
C LEU A 83 -8.42 -5.88 2.90
N ASN A 84 -9.20 -6.81 2.38
CA ASN A 84 -9.34 -7.07 0.96
C ASN A 84 -10.81 -7.24 0.57
N VAL A 85 -11.53 -6.13 0.51
CA VAL A 85 -12.97 -6.12 0.23
C VAL A 85 -13.23 -6.35 -1.26
N GLY A 86 -14.06 -7.34 -1.57
CA GLY A 86 -14.47 -7.57 -2.96
C GLY A 86 -13.35 -8.08 -3.86
N TYR A 87 -12.51 -9.00 -3.40
CA TYR A 87 -11.38 -9.54 -4.16
C TYR A 87 -11.75 -10.01 -5.58
N LYS A 88 -12.87 -10.71 -5.74
CA LYS A 88 -13.37 -11.20 -7.04
C LYS A 88 -13.79 -10.09 -8.01
N TRP A 89 -14.14 -8.90 -7.51
CA TRP A 89 -14.50 -7.77 -8.38
C TRP A 89 -13.28 -7.10 -9.01
N LYS A 90 -12.08 -7.24 -8.44
CA LYS A 90 -10.84 -6.74 -9.07
C LYS A 90 -10.59 -7.35 -10.45
N GLU A 91 -10.93 -8.64 -10.63
CA GLU A 91 -10.84 -9.29 -11.94
C GLU A 91 -11.91 -8.77 -12.91
N ALA A 92 -13.14 -8.53 -12.42
CA ALA A 92 -14.22 -7.98 -13.23
C ALA A 92 -13.89 -6.56 -13.72
N ASP A 93 -13.41 -5.66 -12.83
CA ASP A 93 -12.98 -4.31 -13.17
C ASP A 93 -11.96 -4.33 -14.31
N ARG A 94 -10.96 -5.20 -14.20
CA ARG A 94 -9.92 -5.31 -15.21
C ARG A 94 -10.43 -5.85 -16.54
N LYS A 95 -11.34 -6.83 -16.54
CA LYS A 95 -11.96 -7.32 -17.78
C LYS A 95 -12.72 -6.21 -18.50
N ILE A 96 -13.39 -5.34 -17.74
CA ILE A 96 -14.09 -4.20 -18.32
C ILE A 96 -13.07 -3.21 -18.90
N THR A 97 -12.04 -2.79 -18.16
CA THR A 97 -11.07 -1.84 -18.70
C THR A 97 -10.37 -2.36 -19.96
N LEU A 98 -9.99 -3.63 -19.99
CA LEU A 98 -9.38 -4.28 -21.16
C LEU A 98 -10.30 -4.32 -22.37
N LYS A 99 -11.61 -4.52 -22.18
CA LYS A 99 -12.63 -4.49 -23.25
C LYS A 99 -12.63 -3.16 -23.99
N TYR A 100 -12.33 -2.06 -23.28
CA TYR A 100 -12.20 -0.71 -23.87
C TYR A 100 -10.79 -0.39 -24.35
N GLY A 101 -9.85 -1.34 -24.29
CA GLY A 101 -8.47 -1.13 -24.72
C GLY A 101 -7.57 -0.46 -23.67
N LEU A 102 -8.08 -0.26 -22.46
CA LEU A 102 -7.32 0.31 -21.35
C LEU A 102 -6.64 -0.79 -20.54
N ASP A 103 -5.35 -0.99 -20.76
CA ASP A 103 -4.54 -1.95 -20.02
C ASP A 103 -3.78 -1.24 -18.87
N GLN A 104 -4.32 -1.31 -17.67
CA GLN A 104 -3.69 -0.77 -16.44
C GLN A 104 -2.66 -1.71 -15.81
N GLY A 105 -2.38 -2.88 -16.40
CA GLY A 105 -1.50 -3.88 -15.79
C GLY A 105 -2.06 -4.38 -14.46
N ASP A 106 -1.25 -4.40 -13.42
CA ASP A 106 -1.57 -4.95 -12.08
C ASP A 106 -2.03 -3.91 -11.05
N THR A 107 -2.33 -2.70 -11.47
CA THR A 107 -2.64 -1.65 -10.50
C THR A 107 -4.10 -1.70 -10.02
N ALA A 108 -4.29 -1.61 -8.70
CA ALA A 108 -5.59 -1.44 -8.04
C ALA A 108 -5.58 -0.22 -7.12
N THR A 109 -4.67 0.73 -7.38
CA THR A 109 -4.43 1.91 -6.54
C THR A 109 -4.73 3.21 -7.25
N MET A 110 -4.70 3.21 -8.60
CA MET A 110 -5.02 4.36 -9.45
C MET A 110 -5.86 3.93 -10.65
N GLY A 111 -6.34 4.91 -11.43
CA GLY A 111 -7.19 4.70 -12.58
C GLY A 111 -8.55 4.07 -12.25
N PRO A 112 -9.32 3.60 -13.23
CA PRO A 112 -10.64 3.01 -13.02
C PRO A 112 -10.65 1.91 -11.95
N CYS A 113 -9.71 0.94 -12.04
CA CYS A 113 -9.63 -0.16 -11.08
C CYS A 113 -9.32 0.33 -9.66
N GLY A 114 -8.45 1.35 -9.50
CA GLY A 114 -8.13 1.94 -8.19
C GLY A 114 -9.30 2.72 -7.60
N VAL A 115 -10.02 3.50 -8.41
CA VAL A 115 -11.18 4.26 -7.98
C VAL A 115 -12.30 3.33 -7.52
N PHE A 116 -12.62 2.27 -8.28
CA PHE A 116 -13.62 1.28 -7.87
C PHE A 116 -13.17 0.45 -6.66
N ASN A 117 -11.87 0.17 -6.55
CA ASN A 117 -11.32 -0.42 -5.33
C ASN A 117 -11.53 0.51 -4.11
N GLY A 118 -11.40 1.83 -4.29
CA GLY A 118 -11.75 2.84 -3.28
C GLY A 118 -13.22 2.81 -2.88
N ILE A 119 -14.14 2.69 -3.84
CA ILE A 119 -15.59 2.55 -3.59
C ILE A 119 -15.89 1.36 -2.66
N ARG A 120 -15.15 0.25 -2.81
CA ARG A 120 -15.32 -0.94 -1.97
C ARG A 120 -14.70 -0.82 -0.58
N HIS A 121 -13.57 -0.11 -0.44
CA HIS A 121 -12.79 -0.10 0.80
C HIS A 121 -13.04 1.10 1.71
N VAL A 122 -13.27 2.29 1.15
CA VAL A 122 -13.44 3.52 1.96
C VAL A 122 -14.63 3.42 2.91
N PRO A 123 -15.85 3.03 2.48
CA PRO A 123 -17.00 2.99 3.39
C PRO A 123 -16.79 2.08 4.62
N PRO A 124 -16.41 0.80 4.48
CA PRO A 124 -16.20 -0.06 5.65
C PRO A 124 -15.05 0.40 6.54
N ILE A 125 -14.00 1.06 6.01
CA ILE A 125 -12.92 1.60 6.83
C ILE A 125 -13.39 2.81 7.61
N LEU A 126 -14.20 3.69 7.04
CA LEU A 126 -14.81 4.80 7.79
C LEU A 126 -15.77 4.30 8.87
N ASP A 127 -16.49 3.18 8.64
CA ASP A 127 -17.31 2.54 9.67
C ASP A 127 -16.45 1.97 10.82
N ILE A 128 -15.27 1.42 10.51
CA ILE A 128 -14.28 1.02 11.53
C ILE A 128 -13.82 2.24 12.32
N CYS A 129 -13.49 3.34 11.65
CA CYS A 129 -13.05 4.57 12.32
C CYS A 129 -14.13 5.15 13.26
N ARG A 130 -15.42 5.11 12.86
CA ARG A 130 -16.53 5.52 13.74
C ARG A 130 -16.62 4.65 15.00
N ASP A 131 -16.48 3.33 14.86
CA ASP A 131 -16.42 2.44 16.02
C ASP A 131 -15.18 2.73 16.87
N MET A 132 -14.03 3.08 16.27
CA MET A 132 -12.83 3.48 17.01
C MET A 132 -13.05 4.79 17.78
N GLU A 133 -13.73 5.78 17.20
CA GLU A 133 -14.04 7.05 17.88
C GLU A 133 -14.87 6.83 19.15
N GLU A 134 -15.74 5.81 19.16
CA GLU A 134 -16.53 5.45 20.34
C GLU A 134 -15.76 4.58 21.36
N LEU A 135 -14.99 3.61 20.90
CA LEU A 135 -14.46 2.50 21.71
C LEU A 135 -12.97 2.65 22.07
N CYS A 136 -12.19 3.36 21.25
CA CYS A 136 -10.75 3.57 21.43
C CYS A 136 -10.26 4.87 20.73
N PRO A 137 -10.79 6.05 21.13
CA PRO A 137 -10.55 7.33 20.41
C PRO A 137 -9.07 7.78 20.41
N HIS A 138 -8.25 7.22 21.26
CA HIS A 138 -6.82 7.54 21.34
C HIS A 138 -5.93 6.59 20.54
N ALA A 139 -6.51 5.47 20.03
CA ALA A 139 -5.77 4.48 19.26
C ALA A 139 -5.21 5.04 17.96
N TRP A 140 -4.09 4.47 17.53
CA TRP A 140 -3.54 4.70 16.21
C TRP A 140 -4.13 3.71 15.21
N LEU A 141 -4.60 4.21 14.07
CA LEU A 141 -4.94 3.40 12.90
C LEU A 141 -3.71 3.27 12.00
N ILE A 142 -3.23 2.06 11.82
CA ILE A 142 -2.11 1.71 10.94
C ILE A 142 -2.68 0.98 9.73
N ASN A 143 -2.67 1.62 8.58
CA ASN A 143 -3.35 1.09 7.39
C ASN A 143 -2.37 0.53 6.36
N TYR A 144 -2.55 -0.74 6.00
CA TYR A 144 -1.85 -1.40 4.88
C TYR A 144 -2.76 -1.67 3.67
N THR A 145 -4.04 -1.29 3.78
CA THR A 145 -5.05 -1.57 2.74
C THR A 145 -4.97 -0.56 1.59
N ASN A 146 -5.01 -1.07 0.36
CA ASN A 146 -5.08 -0.27 -0.86
C ASN A 146 -6.53 -0.04 -1.34
N PRO A 147 -6.81 1.11 -1.99
CA PRO A 147 -5.88 2.17 -2.45
C PRO A 147 -5.45 3.11 -1.32
N LEU A 148 -4.20 3.00 -0.93
CA LEU A 148 -3.69 3.59 0.32
C LEU A 148 -3.92 5.09 0.43
N ALA A 149 -3.56 5.86 -0.60
CA ALA A 149 -3.71 7.32 -0.59
C ALA A 149 -5.19 7.77 -0.51
N ILE A 150 -6.10 7.12 -1.25
CA ILE A 150 -7.54 7.42 -1.23
C ILE A 150 -8.12 7.12 0.17
N ILE A 151 -7.77 5.97 0.76
CA ILE A 151 -8.23 5.56 2.08
C ILE A 151 -7.70 6.52 3.15
N THR A 152 -6.38 6.77 3.16
CA THR A 152 -5.75 7.66 4.15
C THR A 152 -6.31 9.07 4.06
N TRP A 153 -6.56 9.58 2.85
CA TRP A 153 -7.20 10.88 2.65
C TRP A 153 -8.62 10.90 3.20
N ALA A 154 -9.43 9.90 2.87
CA ALA A 154 -10.80 9.82 3.38
C ALA A 154 -10.84 9.75 4.92
N VAL A 155 -9.98 8.98 5.55
CA VAL A 155 -9.86 8.89 7.02
C VAL A 155 -9.47 10.25 7.61
N ASN A 156 -8.46 10.92 7.03
CA ASN A 156 -7.98 12.23 7.51
C ASN A 156 -9.04 13.33 7.44
N ASP A 157 -9.93 13.31 6.45
CA ASP A 157 -10.91 14.36 6.24
C ASP A 157 -12.27 14.09 6.90
N HIS A 158 -12.57 12.83 7.21
CA HIS A 158 -13.91 12.43 7.69
C HIS A 158 -13.92 11.76 9.07
N THR A 159 -12.78 11.71 9.76
CA THR A 159 -12.67 11.16 11.13
C THR A 159 -11.67 11.96 11.96
N HIS A 160 -11.67 11.74 13.28
CA HIS A 160 -10.69 12.29 14.21
C HIS A 160 -9.62 11.28 14.62
N ILE A 161 -9.63 10.09 14.02
CA ILE A 161 -8.70 9.02 14.36
C ILE A 161 -7.30 9.34 13.83
N LYS A 162 -6.31 9.24 14.71
CA LYS A 162 -4.90 9.31 14.33
C LYS A 162 -4.58 8.15 13.40
N ASN A 163 -4.06 8.45 12.21
CA ASN A 163 -3.76 7.39 11.25
C ASN A 163 -2.47 7.61 10.47
N VAL A 164 -1.93 6.53 9.96
CA VAL A 164 -0.83 6.49 9.00
C VAL A 164 -1.05 5.36 8.02
N GLY A 165 -0.86 5.65 6.74
CA GLY A 165 -0.79 4.63 5.69
C GLY A 165 0.64 4.13 5.53
N LEU A 166 0.82 2.83 5.32
CA LEU A 166 2.13 2.20 5.21
C LEU A 166 2.27 1.41 3.91
N CYS A 167 3.41 1.63 3.25
CA CYS A 167 3.78 0.92 2.04
C CYS A 167 5.22 0.38 2.13
N HIS A 168 5.46 -0.77 1.50
CA HIS A 168 6.80 -1.38 1.42
C HIS A 168 7.67 -0.76 0.31
N SER A 169 7.12 0.13 -0.51
CA SER A 169 7.77 0.63 -1.74
C SER A 169 9.08 1.36 -1.47
N VAL A 170 9.17 2.15 -0.40
CA VAL A 170 10.39 2.90 -0.07
C VAL A 170 11.53 1.98 0.34
N PRO A 171 11.42 1.11 1.37
CA PRO A 171 12.51 0.22 1.76
C PRO A 171 12.89 -0.79 0.67
N HIS A 172 11.93 -1.32 -0.07
CA HIS A 172 12.22 -2.23 -1.19
C HIS A 172 12.99 -1.53 -2.32
N THR A 173 12.63 -0.29 -2.65
CA THR A 173 13.34 0.48 -3.66
C THR A 173 14.74 0.86 -3.19
N ALA A 174 14.91 1.23 -1.92
CA ALA A 174 16.23 1.48 -1.35
C ALA A 174 17.14 0.25 -1.46
N GLY A 175 16.63 -0.94 -1.13
CA GLY A 175 17.33 -2.21 -1.32
C GLY A 175 17.70 -2.48 -2.78
N THR A 176 16.79 -2.21 -3.71
CA THR A 176 17.03 -2.34 -5.15
C THR A 176 18.15 -1.39 -5.62
N LEU A 177 18.10 -0.12 -5.22
CA LEU A 177 19.12 0.88 -5.58
C LEU A 177 20.50 0.52 -5.01
N ALA A 178 20.57 0.08 -3.75
CA ALA A 178 21.78 -0.43 -3.14
C ALA A 178 22.36 -1.61 -3.93
N GLY A 179 21.50 -2.54 -4.37
CA GLY A 179 21.87 -3.66 -5.24
C GLY A 179 22.43 -3.22 -6.59
N TYR A 180 21.83 -2.23 -7.24
CA TYR A 180 22.32 -1.71 -8.52
C TYR A 180 23.70 -1.09 -8.43
N ILE A 181 23.99 -0.34 -7.37
CA ILE A 181 25.33 0.25 -7.16
C ILE A 181 26.31 -0.72 -6.49
N GLY A 182 25.84 -1.91 -6.04
CA GLY A 182 26.70 -2.96 -5.48
C GLY A 182 27.16 -2.71 -4.05
N VAL A 183 26.32 -2.08 -3.20
CA VAL A 183 26.65 -1.73 -1.81
C VAL A 183 25.64 -2.30 -0.81
N PRO A 184 26.02 -2.50 0.46
CA PRO A 184 25.06 -2.90 1.49
C PRO A 184 24.01 -1.82 1.75
N VAL A 185 22.72 -2.19 1.76
CA VAL A 185 21.61 -1.24 1.98
C VAL A 185 21.73 -0.45 3.29
N LYS A 186 22.32 -1.04 4.33
CA LYS A 186 22.58 -0.37 5.63
C LYS A 186 23.57 0.78 5.57
N GLU A 187 24.35 0.89 4.49
CA GLU A 187 25.29 1.99 4.26
C GLU A 187 24.69 3.10 3.39
N VAL A 188 23.44 2.92 2.95
CA VAL A 188 22.72 3.87 2.11
C VAL A 188 21.76 4.70 2.95
N SER A 189 21.82 6.01 2.79
CA SER A 189 20.83 6.94 3.34
C SER A 189 20.10 7.64 2.21
N TYR A 190 18.85 8.01 2.45
CA TYR A 190 18.01 8.59 1.41
C TYR A 190 16.95 9.51 2.00
N LEU A 191 16.49 10.46 1.18
CA LEU A 191 15.30 11.26 1.41
C LEU A 191 14.29 10.93 0.31
N VAL A 192 13.11 10.46 0.69
CA VAL A 192 12.03 10.13 -0.24
C VAL A 192 10.80 10.97 0.08
N ALA A 193 10.17 11.54 -0.95
CA ALA A 193 8.90 12.24 -0.79
C ALA A 193 8.09 12.26 -2.09
N GLY A 194 6.76 12.33 -1.94
CA GLY A 194 5.81 12.39 -3.05
C GLY A 194 4.44 11.87 -2.63
N ILE A 195 3.85 11.01 -3.45
CA ILE A 195 2.60 10.31 -3.14
C ILE A 195 2.84 8.80 -3.14
N ASN A 196 1.97 8.05 -2.48
CA ASN A 196 2.03 6.59 -2.46
C ASN A 196 2.18 6.01 -3.87
N HIS A 197 3.12 5.08 -4.04
CA HIS A 197 3.53 4.45 -5.29
C HIS A 197 4.15 5.39 -6.35
N MET A 198 4.27 6.68 -6.07
CA MET A 198 5.01 7.63 -6.89
C MET A 198 5.68 8.71 -6.01
N ALA A 199 6.40 8.27 -5.00
CA ALA A 199 7.36 9.07 -4.26
C ALA A 199 8.75 8.96 -4.90
N TRP A 200 9.59 9.95 -4.65
CA TRP A 200 10.85 10.14 -5.35
C TRP A 200 12.02 10.15 -4.38
N PHE A 201 13.08 9.44 -4.70
CA PHE A 201 14.35 9.54 -4.01
C PHE A 201 14.97 10.90 -4.33
N LEU A 202 14.69 11.91 -3.50
CA LEU A 202 15.23 13.26 -3.66
C LEU A 202 16.72 13.29 -3.33
N GLU A 203 17.15 12.46 -2.37
CA GLU A 203 18.54 12.19 -2.06
C GLU A 203 18.76 10.69 -2.03
N LEU A 204 19.91 10.26 -2.53
CA LEU A 204 20.43 8.91 -2.41
C LEU A 204 21.91 9.03 -2.10
N LYS A 205 22.35 8.58 -0.92
CA LYS A 205 23.74 8.73 -0.46
C LYS A 205 24.31 7.38 -0.06
N TRP A 206 25.55 7.12 -0.41
CA TRP A 206 26.34 6.01 0.10
C TRP A 206 27.49 6.57 0.93
N ARG A 207 27.56 6.19 2.22
CA ARG A 207 28.54 6.70 3.18
C ARG A 207 28.62 8.23 3.23
N GLY A 208 27.46 8.88 3.06
CA GLY A 208 27.34 10.34 3.10
C GLY A 208 27.54 11.07 1.75
N GLU A 209 28.11 10.40 0.75
CA GLU A 209 28.34 10.95 -0.58
C GLU A 209 27.18 10.69 -1.53
N ASP A 210 26.92 11.62 -2.48
CA ASP A 210 25.86 11.45 -3.49
C ASP A 210 26.10 10.19 -4.34
N ALA A 211 25.16 9.26 -4.30
CA ALA A 211 25.23 8.00 -5.03
C ALA A 211 24.56 8.03 -6.41
N TYR A 212 23.90 9.11 -6.80
CA TYR A 212 23.31 9.24 -8.12
C TYR A 212 24.32 9.17 -9.29
N PRO A 213 25.53 9.73 -9.16
CA PRO A 213 26.56 9.52 -10.20
C PRO A 213 26.90 8.05 -10.42
N LEU A 214 26.98 7.25 -9.34
CA LEU A 214 27.22 5.80 -9.45
C LEU A 214 26.06 5.09 -10.13
N LEU A 215 24.82 5.45 -9.80
CA LEU A 215 23.63 4.87 -10.41
C LEU A 215 23.56 5.21 -11.90
N ARG A 216 23.85 6.45 -12.30
CA ARG A 216 23.93 6.87 -13.72
C ARG A 216 24.99 6.08 -14.49
N GLU A 217 26.15 5.85 -13.88
CA GLU A 217 27.22 5.03 -14.48
C GLU A 217 26.74 3.59 -14.71
N LYS A 218 26.15 2.97 -13.69
CA LYS A 218 25.60 1.59 -13.82
C LYS A 218 24.52 1.48 -14.88
N PHE A 219 23.66 2.50 -15.01
CA PHE A 219 22.55 2.51 -15.96
C PHE A 219 22.95 2.81 -17.40
N ARG A 220 24.23 3.01 -17.69
CA ARG A 220 24.77 2.96 -19.07
C ARG A 220 24.65 1.55 -19.66
N ASP A 221 24.79 0.53 -18.82
CA ASP A 221 24.51 -0.85 -19.21
C ASP A 221 23.02 -1.19 -18.91
N SER A 222 22.24 -1.36 -19.97
CA SER A 222 20.82 -1.70 -19.83
C SER A 222 20.61 -3.10 -19.21
N ALA A 223 21.57 -3.99 -19.23
CA ALA A 223 21.47 -5.32 -18.61
C ALA A 223 21.20 -5.23 -17.09
N VAL A 224 21.66 -4.16 -16.43
CA VAL A 224 21.48 -3.92 -15.00
C VAL A 224 20.00 -3.89 -14.58
N TYR A 225 19.13 -3.29 -15.40
CA TYR A 225 17.72 -3.09 -15.06
C TYR A 225 16.73 -3.81 -15.99
N SER A 226 17.20 -4.41 -17.09
CA SER A 226 16.31 -5.00 -18.09
C SER A 226 16.05 -6.49 -17.95
N GLY A 227 16.79 -7.17 -17.07
CA GLY A 227 16.59 -8.61 -16.80
C GLY A 227 15.32 -8.87 -15.99
N SER A 228 14.76 -10.08 -16.14
CA SER A 228 13.59 -10.51 -15.33
C SER A 228 13.90 -10.64 -13.84
N GLY A 229 15.16 -10.71 -13.47
CA GLY A 229 15.64 -10.74 -12.08
C GLY A 229 16.16 -9.39 -11.57
N ALA A 230 15.96 -8.29 -12.31
CA ALA A 230 16.44 -6.97 -11.90
C ALA A 230 15.81 -6.49 -10.58
N THR A 231 14.53 -6.82 -10.36
CA THR A 231 13.79 -6.57 -9.12
C THR A 231 12.90 -7.76 -8.76
N TYR A 232 12.31 -7.74 -7.58
CA TYR A 232 11.28 -8.71 -7.18
C TYR A 232 10.07 -8.73 -8.13
N ALA A 233 9.79 -7.60 -8.80
CA ALA A 233 8.70 -7.44 -9.76
C ALA A 233 9.15 -7.64 -11.23
N GLY A 234 10.36 -8.13 -11.48
CA GLY A 234 10.92 -8.37 -12.80
C GLY A 234 11.78 -7.24 -13.33
N ALA A 235 11.72 -6.98 -14.65
CA ALA A 235 12.48 -5.93 -15.30
C ALA A 235 12.11 -4.53 -14.80
N ASP A 236 13.09 -3.65 -14.67
CA ASP A 236 12.92 -2.29 -14.11
C ASP A 236 13.08 -1.18 -15.15
N VAL A 237 12.65 -1.45 -16.37
CA VAL A 237 12.85 -0.58 -17.52
C VAL A 237 12.14 0.77 -17.38
N VAL A 238 10.89 0.77 -16.85
CA VAL A 238 10.11 2.01 -16.70
C VAL A 238 10.76 2.95 -15.70
N ARG A 239 11.14 2.46 -14.51
CA ARG A 239 11.78 3.31 -13.49
C ARG A 239 13.15 3.81 -13.95
N ALA A 240 13.89 2.99 -14.70
CA ALA A 240 15.14 3.41 -15.31
C ALA A 240 14.93 4.54 -16.33
N GLU A 241 13.90 4.46 -17.20
CA GLU A 241 13.57 5.52 -18.15
C GLU A 241 13.07 6.79 -17.44
N MET A 242 12.24 6.64 -16.39
CA MET A 242 11.82 7.77 -15.55
C MET A 242 13.04 8.46 -14.91
N PHE A 243 13.97 7.69 -14.35
CA PHE A 243 15.19 8.25 -13.77
C PHE A 243 16.06 8.99 -14.80
N LYS A 244 16.29 8.41 -15.97
CA LYS A 244 17.05 9.06 -17.04
C LYS A 244 16.39 10.36 -17.51
N THR A 245 15.05 10.37 -17.59
CA THR A 245 14.27 11.50 -18.11
C THR A 245 14.11 12.61 -17.08
N PHE A 246 13.75 12.26 -15.84
CA PHE A 246 13.36 13.22 -14.80
C PHE A 246 14.45 13.48 -13.75
N GLY A 247 15.53 12.70 -13.76
CA GLY A 247 16.70 12.89 -12.90
C GLY A 247 16.60 12.28 -11.52
N TYR A 248 15.44 11.76 -11.11
CA TYR A 248 15.17 11.18 -9.80
C TYR A 248 14.59 9.78 -9.94
N TYR A 249 14.91 8.89 -8.99
CA TYR A 249 14.39 7.54 -9.00
C TYR A 249 13.05 7.48 -8.26
N VAL A 250 12.08 6.76 -8.84
CA VAL A 250 10.72 6.65 -8.30
C VAL A 250 10.56 5.36 -7.49
N THR A 251 9.74 5.39 -6.45
CA THR A 251 9.36 4.22 -5.65
C THR A 251 8.49 3.23 -6.44
N GLU A 252 8.15 2.11 -5.81
CA GLU A 252 7.33 1.02 -6.32
C GLU A 252 8.04 0.19 -7.42
N SER A 253 7.27 -0.40 -8.33
CA SER A 253 7.78 -1.21 -9.43
C SER A 253 7.51 -0.57 -10.78
N SER A 254 8.27 -0.95 -11.79
CA SER A 254 8.02 -0.54 -13.17
C SER A 254 6.61 -0.86 -13.66
N GLN A 255 6.02 -1.98 -13.17
CA GLN A 255 4.66 -2.39 -13.53
C GLN A 255 3.62 -1.38 -13.03
N HIS A 256 3.74 -0.94 -11.76
CA HIS A 256 2.82 0.02 -11.15
C HIS A 256 3.03 1.44 -11.67
N VAL A 257 4.27 1.93 -11.67
CA VAL A 257 4.60 3.29 -12.13
C VAL A 257 4.11 3.54 -13.56
N ALA A 258 4.19 2.54 -14.44
CA ALA A 258 3.68 2.64 -15.80
C ALA A 258 2.18 2.95 -15.89
N SER A 259 1.42 2.68 -14.84
CA SER A 259 -0.02 2.94 -14.78
C SER A 259 -0.37 4.29 -14.15
N TYR A 260 0.59 4.93 -13.47
CA TYR A 260 0.42 6.25 -12.84
C TYR A 260 0.68 7.41 -13.79
N VAL A 261 1.22 7.13 -14.97
CA VAL A 261 1.60 8.13 -15.98
C VAL A 261 1.14 7.72 -17.37
N SER A 262 0.94 8.70 -18.24
CA SER A 262 0.51 8.48 -19.62
C SER A 262 1.64 8.02 -20.56
N LEU A 263 2.82 7.64 -20.07
CA LEU A 263 4.02 7.55 -20.90
C LEU A 263 4.25 6.14 -21.49
N PHE A 264 3.85 5.07 -20.81
CA PHE A 264 4.37 3.73 -21.07
C PHE A 264 3.35 2.70 -21.56
N ARG A 265 2.04 2.91 -21.32
CA ARG A 265 0.97 1.91 -21.61
C ARG A 265 -0.04 2.35 -22.67
N LYS A 266 0.26 3.37 -23.46
CA LYS A 266 -0.69 3.92 -24.46
C LYS A 266 -1.08 2.94 -25.57
N LYS A 267 -0.17 2.02 -25.91
CA LYS A 267 -0.32 1.10 -27.04
C LYS A 267 0.29 -0.26 -26.70
N PRO A 268 -0.18 -1.36 -27.32
CA PRO A 268 0.34 -2.71 -27.07
C PRO A 268 1.85 -2.83 -27.33
N GLU A 269 2.39 -2.17 -28.35
CA GLU A 269 3.83 -2.17 -28.65
C GLU A 269 4.67 -1.54 -27.53
N HIS A 270 4.15 -0.52 -26.81
CA HIS A 270 4.83 0.08 -25.68
C HIS A 270 4.90 -0.88 -24.49
N ILE A 271 3.83 -1.65 -24.22
CA ILE A 271 3.80 -2.68 -23.18
C ILE A 271 4.95 -3.67 -23.41
N LYS A 272 5.12 -4.13 -24.66
CA LYS A 272 6.21 -5.02 -25.04
C LYS A 272 7.58 -4.34 -24.92
N GLN A 273 7.70 -3.10 -25.44
CA GLN A 273 8.95 -2.32 -25.40
C GLN A 273 9.48 -2.15 -23.98
N TYR A 274 8.60 -1.81 -23.05
CA TYR A 274 8.95 -1.56 -21.64
C TYR A 274 8.88 -2.81 -20.76
N ARG A 275 8.72 -4.00 -21.36
CA ARG A 275 8.66 -5.30 -20.67
C ARG A 275 7.61 -5.35 -19.56
N LEU A 276 6.49 -4.73 -19.83
CA LEU A 276 5.35 -4.71 -18.92
C LEU A 276 4.47 -5.95 -19.12
N SER A 277 3.83 -6.40 -18.06
CA SER A 277 2.78 -7.41 -18.16
C SER A 277 1.55 -6.82 -18.83
N ASP A 278 1.03 -7.50 -19.83
CA ASP A 278 -0.28 -7.18 -20.43
C ASP A 278 -1.43 -7.78 -19.59
N GLY A 279 -2.66 -7.36 -19.91
CA GLY A 279 -3.84 -7.83 -19.21
C GLY A 279 -4.07 -9.35 -19.28
N THR A 280 -3.59 -10.01 -20.34
CA THR A 280 -3.65 -11.48 -20.46
C THR A 280 -2.69 -12.15 -19.48
N GLN A 281 -1.48 -11.64 -19.37
CA GLN A 281 -0.50 -12.13 -18.41
C GLN A 281 -0.97 -11.90 -16.98
N TYR A 282 -1.61 -10.76 -16.72
CA TYR A 282 -2.19 -10.50 -15.39
C TYR A 282 -3.26 -11.53 -15.01
N GLN A 283 -4.18 -11.87 -15.90
CA GLN A 283 -5.21 -12.89 -15.61
C GLN A 283 -4.60 -14.24 -15.24
N LYS A 284 -3.55 -14.65 -15.95
CA LYS A 284 -2.78 -15.85 -15.60
C LYS A 284 -2.12 -15.72 -14.24
N ASN A 285 -1.49 -14.58 -13.97
CA ASN A 285 -0.84 -14.30 -12.69
C ASN A 285 -1.87 -14.29 -11.55
N PHE A 286 -3.03 -13.69 -11.75
CA PHE A 286 -4.11 -13.64 -10.74
C PHE A 286 -4.59 -15.05 -10.34
N GLN A 287 -4.80 -15.93 -11.33
CA GLN A 287 -5.16 -17.33 -11.06
C GLN A 287 -4.03 -18.08 -10.37
N MET A 288 -2.79 -17.83 -10.79
CA MET A 288 -1.61 -18.44 -10.18
C MET A 288 -1.44 -17.95 -8.73
N TRP A 289 -1.60 -16.65 -8.46
CA TRP A 289 -1.50 -16.10 -7.09
C TRP A 289 -2.60 -16.64 -6.19
N ALA A 290 -3.84 -16.72 -6.66
CA ALA A 290 -4.94 -17.32 -5.91
C ALA A 290 -4.66 -18.80 -5.56
N ALA A 291 -4.08 -19.55 -6.49
CA ALA A 291 -3.65 -20.95 -6.24
C ALA A 291 -2.48 -21.01 -5.25
N GLN A 292 -1.51 -20.10 -5.37
CA GLN A 292 -0.37 -20.02 -4.44
C GLN A 292 -0.82 -19.61 -3.03
N ASP A 293 -1.77 -18.69 -2.90
CA ASP A 293 -2.30 -18.29 -1.59
C ASP A 293 -3.01 -19.47 -0.92
N HIS A 294 -3.83 -20.22 -1.65
CA HIS A 294 -4.44 -21.45 -1.14
C HIS A 294 -3.40 -22.52 -0.74
N GLN A 295 -2.32 -22.66 -1.53
CA GLN A 295 -1.22 -23.56 -1.19
C GLN A 295 -0.46 -23.10 0.07
N LYS A 296 -0.23 -21.79 0.22
CA LYS A 296 0.39 -21.22 1.42
C LYS A 296 -0.47 -21.42 2.65
N ASP A 297 -1.79 -21.21 2.55
CA ASP A 297 -2.72 -21.44 3.65
C ASP A 297 -2.67 -22.91 4.10
N LYS A 298 -2.71 -23.86 3.16
CA LYS A 298 -2.56 -25.30 3.47
C LYS A 298 -1.21 -25.60 4.12
N GLN A 299 -0.13 -25.01 3.61
CA GLN A 299 1.20 -25.17 4.22
C GLN A 299 1.22 -24.62 5.67
N LEU A 300 0.60 -23.48 5.92
CA LEU A 300 0.49 -22.91 7.26
C LEU A 300 -0.35 -23.79 8.19
N GLU A 301 -1.46 -24.36 7.71
CA GLU A 301 -2.24 -25.34 8.47
C GLU A 301 -1.40 -26.56 8.86
N ASP A 302 -0.62 -27.12 7.93
CA ASP A 302 0.25 -28.27 8.19
C ASP A 302 1.37 -27.89 9.17
N GLN A 303 1.92 -26.69 9.07
CA GLN A 303 2.92 -26.18 10.03
C GLN A 303 2.36 -26.02 11.42
N VAL A 304 1.14 -25.49 11.57
CA VAL A 304 0.46 -25.38 12.90
C VAL A 304 0.25 -26.76 13.55
N LYS A 305 -0.13 -27.77 12.74
CA LYS A 305 -0.38 -29.14 13.21
C LYS A 305 0.91 -29.94 13.50
N SER A 306 2.04 -29.48 13.00
CA SER A 306 3.34 -30.14 13.13
C SER A 306 4.19 -29.55 14.27
N ASN A 307 5.42 -30.06 14.40
CA ASN A 307 6.45 -29.47 15.26
C ASN A 307 7.21 -28.32 14.61
N TYR A 308 6.66 -27.71 13.55
CA TYR A 308 7.30 -26.57 12.90
C TYR A 308 7.47 -25.41 13.89
N ARG A 309 8.67 -24.81 13.86
CA ARG A 309 9.00 -23.69 14.72
C ARG A 309 8.97 -22.39 13.89
N PHE A 310 7.98 -21.55 14.16
CA PHE A 310 7.88 -20.25 13.52
C PHE A 310 9.03 -19.34 13.99
N PRO A 311 9.83 -18.81 13.06
CA PRO A 311 10.90 -17.88 13.43
C PRO A 311 10.32 -16.58 14.01
N ILE A 312 11.05 -15.98 14.94
CA ILE A 312 10.75 -14.67 15.49
C ILE A 312 11.85 -13.72 14.99
N ASP A 313 11.62 -13.12 13.85
CA ASP A 313 12.57 -12.26 13.18
C ASP A 313 11.96 -10.88 12.91
N HIS A 314 12.81 -9.85 12.91
CA HIS A 314 12.42 -8.54 12.41
C HIS A 314 12.30 -8.56 10.90
N SER A 315 11.09 -8.41 10.39
CA SER A 315 10.85 -8.32 8.96
C SER A 315 11.10 -6.90 8.40
N GLY A 316 11.20 -5.91 9.28
CA GLY A 316 11.33 -4.50 8.92
C GLY A 316 9.99 -3.83 8.58
N GLU A 317 8.86 -4.44 8.98
CA GLU A 317 7.54 -3.85 8.85
C GLU A 317 7.42 -2.58 9.70
N PHE A 318 7.03 -1.48 9.08
CA PHE A 318 6.92 -0.20 9.79
C PHE A 318 5.87 -0.22 10.91
N GLY A 319 4.83 -1.06 10.81
CA GLY A 319 3.79 -1.16 11.85
C GLY A 319 4.35 -1.60 13.21
N SER A 320 5.21 -2.60 13.25
CA SER A 320 5.86 -3.05 14.49
C SER A 320 6.84 -2.03 15.04
N ILE A 321 7.61 -1.37 14.16
CA ILE A 321 8.53 -0.26 14.51
C ILE A 321 7.76 0.89 15.14
N ILE A 322 6.62 1.28 14.57
CA ILE A 322 5.74 2.34 15.11
C ILE A 322 5.29 1.98 16.51
N ILE A 323 4.71 0.79 16.70
CA ILE A 323 4.21 0.34 18.00
C ILE A 323 5.34 0.33 19.03
N HIS A 324 6.50 -0.25 18.68
CA HIS A 324 7.65 -0.29 19.57
C HIS A 324 8.12 1.11 20.00
N SER A 325 8.21 2.06 19.04
CA SER A 325 8.64 3.42 19.34
C SER A 325 7.65 4.18 20.21
N LEU A 326 6.35 4.01 19.97
CA LEU A 326 5.30 4.63 20.77
C LEU A 326 5.27 4.09 22.21
N GLU A 327 5.46 2.78 22.41
CA GLU A 327 5.46 2.15 23.72
C GLU A 327 6.72 2.44 24.54
N THR A 328 7.88 2.35 23.91
CA THR A 328 9.18 2.49 24.59
C THR A 328 9.69 3.93 24.66
N GLY A 329 9.28 4.78 23.71
CA GLY A 329 9.85 6.10 23.48
C GLY A 329 11.20 6.07 22.77
N GLN A 330 11.67 4.90 22.31
CA GLN A 330 12.87 4.81 21.49
C GLN A 330 12.59 5.36 20.09
N PRO A 331 13.25 6.45 19.66
CA PRO A 331 12.93 7.07 18.38
C PRO A 331 13.28 6.18 17.20
N SER A 332 12.43 6.19 16.18
CA SER A 332 12.69 5.56 14.89
C SER A 332 12.23 6.45 13.74
N ALA A 333 12.74 6.20 12.54
CA ALA A 333 12.31 6.85 11.31
C ALA A 333 11.62 5.84 10.40
N ILE A 334 10.47 6.22 9.87
CA ILE A 334 9.72 5.47 8.89
C ILE A 334 9.35 6.36 7.70
N TYR A 335 8.77 5.77 6.66
CA TYR A 335 8.05 6.50 5.62
C TYR A 335 6.57 6.20 5.74
N GLY A 336 5.76 7.24 5.79
CA GLY A 336 4.32 7.12 6.01
C GLY A 336 3.50 8.00 5.08
N ASP A 337 2.33 7.48 4.71
CA ASP A 337 1.30 8.23 4.00
C ASP A 337 0.46 9.00 5.02
N VAL A 338 0.52 10.33 4.92
CA VAL A 338 -0.06 11.27 5.90
C VAL A 338 -0.68 12.47 5.20
N LYS A 339 -1.46 13.28 5.94
CA LYS A 339 -2.03 14.53 5.43
C LYS A 339 -0.93 15.58 5.17
N ASN A 340 -0.95 16.19 3.98
CA ASN A 340 -0.05 17.29 3.63
C ASN A 340 -0.44 18.60 4.33
N ASN A 341 0.08 18.81 5.50
CA ASN A 341 -0.07 20.06 6.26
C ASN A 341 1.22 20.88 6.15
N GLY A 342 1.55 21.36 4.95
CA GLY A 342 2.77 22.12 4.68
C GLY A 342 4.03 21.29 4.53
N LEU A 343 3.95 19.96 4.49
CA LEU A 343 5.10 19.06 4.40
C LEU A 343 5.79 19.16 3.05
N ILE A 344 5.00 19.03 1.97
CA ILE A 344 5.42 19.27 0.59
C ILE A 344 4.69 20.53 0.12
N THR A 345 5.43 21.63 0.02
CA THR A 345 4.84 22.98 -0.08
C THR A 345 4.23 23.28 -1.45
N ASN A 346 4.68 22.62 -2.50
CA ASN A 346 4.17 22.76 -3.87
C ASN A 346 3.26 21.63 -4.35
N LEU A 347 2.75 20.80 -3.42
CA LEU A 347 1.62 19.89 -3.66
C LEU A 347 0.37 20.43 -2.95
N LEU A 348 -0.80 19.98 -3.41
CA LEU A 348 -2.08 20.37 -2.84
C LEU A 348 -2.10 20.15 -1.32
N GLN A 349 -2.43 21.20 -0.56
CA GLN A 349 -2.57 21.08 0.88
C GLN A 349 -3.82 20.25 1.24
N GLY A 350 -3.70 19.43 2.29
CA GLY A 350 -4.75 18.48 2.66
C GLY A 350 -4.68 17.14 1.91
N SER A 351 -3.93 17.04 0.81
CA SER A 351 -3.76 15.76 0.08
C SER A 351 -3.02 14.71 0.92
N CYS A 352 -3.06 13.47 0.49
CA CYS A 352 -2.25 12.40 1.06
C CYS A 352 -0.86 12.38 0.41
N VAL A 353 0.19 12.47 1.23
CA VAL A 353 1.60 12.45 0.77
C VAL A 353 2.41 11.41 1.52
N GLU A 354 3.39 10.81 0.86
CA GLU A 354 4.36 9.89 1.44
C GLU A 354 5.65 10.67 1.77
N VAL A 355 5.99 10.73 3.06
CA VAL A 355 7.14 11.51 3.58
C VAL A 355 7.84 10.75 4.71
N PRO A 356 9.11 11.11 5.05
CA PRO A 356 9.72 10.60 6.27
C PRO A 356 8.96 11.08 7.50
N CYS A 357 8.82 10.19 8.48
CA CYS A 357 8.18 10.46 9.76
C CYS A 357 9.11 10.01 10.89
N LEU A 358 9.35 10.86 11.86
CA LEU A 358 9.93 10.47 13.14
C LEU A 358 8.82 9.89 14.02
N VAL A 359 9.10 8.78 14.70
CA VAL A 359 8.17 8.15 15.64
C VAL A 359 8.83 8.05 16.99
N ASP A 360 8.15 8.53 18.03
CA ASP A 360 8.56 8.43 19.43
C ASP A 360 7.32 8.30 20.33
N ARG A 361 7.50 8.38 21.66
CA ARG A 361 6.37 8.31 22.60
C ARG A 361 5.31 9.41 22.41
N GLY A 362 5.68 10.54 21.82
CA GLY A 362 4.78 11.66 21.52
C GLY A 362 3.86 11.41 20.32
N GLY A 363 4.21 10.45 19.47
CA GLY A 363 3.42 10.15 18.28
C GLY A 363 4.24 9.91 17.02
N ILE A 364 3.54 10.04 15.88
CA ILE A 364 4.15 10.05 14.55
C ILE A 364 4.27 11.51 14.11
N HIS A 365 5.49 11.94 13.81
CA HIS A 365 5.83 13.32 13.47
C HIS A 365 6.30 13.39 12.01
N PRO A 366 5.41 13.73 11.04
CA PRO A 366 5.81 13.88 9.65
C PRO A 366 6.84 15.00 9.48
N CYS A 367 7.90 14.73 8.71
CA CYS A 367 8.98 15.69 8.51
C CYS A 367 8.67 16.62 7.33
N TYR A 368 9.02 17.90 7.51
CA TYR A 368 8.99 18.88 6.43
C TYR A 368 10.00 18.52 5.33
N VAL A 369 9.54 18.58 4.08
CA VAL A 369 10.35 18.29 2.88
C VAL A 369 10.62 19.56 2.06
N GLY A 370 9.64 20.45 1.98
CA GLY A 370 9.69 21.63 1.12
C GLY A 370 9.16 21.37 -0.29
N ASN A 371 9.72 22.04 -1.30
CA ASN A 371 9.29 21.87 -2.68
C ASN A 371 9.90 20.64 -3.34
N LEU A 372 9.08 19.85 -4.00
CA LEU A 372 9.58 18.88 -5.00
C LEU A 372 10.09 19.63 -6.24
N PRO A 373 11.06 19.05 -6.99
CA PRO A 373 11.40 19.51 -8.34
C PRO A 373 10.15 19.64 -9.23
N PRO A 374 10.05 20.69 -10.06
CA PRO A 374 8.82 21.01 -10.80
C PRO A 374 8.28 19.86 -11.67
N GLN A 375 9.15 19.08 -12.30
CA GLN A 375 8.76 17.94 -13.12
C GLN A 375 8.11 16.82 -12.29
N LEU A 376 8.55 16.63 -11.04
CA LEU A 376 8.00 15.64 -10.13
C LEU A 376 6.66 16.13 -9.55
N THR A 377 6.59 17.42 -9.22
CA THR A 377 5.34 18.07 -8.80
C THR A 377 4.24 17.89 -9.84
N ALA A 378 4.54 18.12 -11.12
CA ALA A 378 3.57 17.98 -12.20
C ALA A 378 3.01 16.56 -12.30
N LEU A 379 3.88 15.54 -12.21
CA LEU A 379 3.47 14.13 -12.23
C LEU A 379 2.60 13.77 -11.00
N ASN A 380 3.02 14.19 -9.81
CA ASN A 380 2.27 13.91 -8.58
C ASN A 380 0.93 14.64 -8.55
N GLN A 381 0.89 15.93 -8.93
CA GLN A 381 -0.32 16.76 -8.86
C GLN A 381 -1.46 16.22 -9.73
N THR A 382 -1.14 15.63 -10.89
CA THR A 382 -2.14 14.97 -11.74
C THR A 382 -2.86 13.83 -11.00
N ASN A 383 -2.09 12.97 -10.34
CA ASN A 383 -2.65 11.84 -9.56
C ASN A 383 -3.38 12.32 -8.29
N ILE A 384 -2.90 13.38 -7.64
CA ILE A 384 -3.59 14.01 -6.49
C ILE A 384 -4.98 14.48 -6.88
N GLY A 385 -5.15 15.09 -8.06
CA GLY A 385 -6.47 15.49 -8.56
C GLY A 385 -7.44 14.31 -8.72
N VAL A 386 -6.95 13.18 -9.24
CA VAL A 386 -7.72 11.94 -9.35
C VAL A 386 -8.12 11.41 -7.98
N GLN A 387 -7.19 11.35 -7.04
CA GLN A 387 -7.44 10.89 -5.66
C GLN A 387 -8.47 11.78 -4.95
N GLN A 388 -8.37 13.10 -5.09
CA GLN A 388 -9.31 14.06 -4.50
C GLN A 388 -10.74 13.83 -5.00
N LEU A 389 -10.91 13.76 -6.33
CA LEU A 389 -12.22 13.51 -6.95
C LEU A 389 -12.78 12.14 -6.57
N ALA A 390 -11.93 11.11 -6.49
CA ALA A 390 -12.34 9.78 -6.05
C ALA A 390 -12.85 9.80 -4.60
N VAL A 391 -12.12 10.44 -3.67
CA VAL A 391 -12.56 10.57 -2.27
C VAL A 391 -13.89 11.32 -2.20
N GLN A 392 -14.02 12.46 -2.85
CA GLN A 392 -15.26 13.24 -2.86
C GLN A 392 -16.42 12.43 -3.47
N GLY A 393 -16.21 11.80 -4.63
CA GLY A 393 -17.24 11.00 -5.29
C GLY A 393 -17.70 9.80 -4.45
N ILE A 394 -16.80 9.17 -3.71
CA ILE A 394 -17.12 8.05 -2.80
C ILE A 394 -17.96 8.55 -1.61
N ILE A 395 -17.53 9.62 -0.97
CA ILE A 395 -18.20 10.16 0.23
C ILE A 395 -19.59 10.73 -0.10
N GLU A 396 -19.67 11.49 -1.17
CA GLU A 396 -20.93 12.14 -1.59
C GLU A 396 -21.83 11.20 -2.38
N LYS A 397 -21.35 10.00 -2.74
CA LYS A 397 -21.99 9.06 -3.66
C LYS A 397 -22.35 9.73 -5.00
N ASP A 398 -21.42 10.52 -5.51
CA ASP A 398 -21.54 11.27 -6.75
C ASP A 398 -20.87 10.52 -7.90
N LYS A 399 -21.69 9.94 -8.78
CA LYS A 399 -21.22 9.19 -9.94
C LYS A 399 -20.45 10.07 -10.92
N ASN A 400 -20.82 11.34 -11.05
CA ASN A 400 -20.15 12.26 -11.96
C ASN A 400 -18.73 12.59 -11.48
N LYS A 401 -18.50 12.76 -10.17
CA LYS A 401 -17.14 12.92 -9.62
C LYS A 401 -16.29 11.66 -9.81
N ILE A 402 -16.86 10.47 -9.66
CA ILE A 402 -16.18 9.21 -9.98
C ILE A 402 -15.79 9.17 -11.46
N PHE A 403 -16.72 9.54 -12.36
CA PHE A 403 -16.43 9.65 -13.78
C PHE A 403 -15.30 10.66 -14.06
N GLN A 404 -15.35 11.85 -13.47
CA GLN A 404 -14.31 12.87 -13.63
C GLN A 404 -12.95 12.40 -13.11
N ALA A 405 -12.91 11.69 -11.97
CA ALA A 405 -11.68 11.10 -11.44
C ALA A 405 -11.06 10.12 -12.46
N ILE A 406 -11.87 9.26 -13.04
CA ILE A 406 -11.43 8.27 -14.03
C ILE A 406 -11.02 8.93 -15.35
N LEU A 407 -11.78 9.92 -15.82
CA LEU A 407 -11.46 10.66 -17.05
C LEU A 407 -10.13 11.40 -16.95
N LEU A 408 -9.81 11.96 -15.78
CA LEU A 408 -8.57 12.71 -15.54
C LEU A 408 -7.38 11.84 -15.15
N ASP A 409 -7.59 10.53 -14.97
CA ASP A 409 -6.47 9.61 -14.78
C ASP A 409 -5.53 9.66 -15.98
N PRO A 410 -4.20 9.85 -15.75
CA PRO A 410 -3.27 10.09 -16.87
C PRO A 410 -3.26 9.02 -17.94
N LEU A 411 -3.39 7.75 -17.55
CA LEU A 411 -3.40 6.65 -18.50
C LEU A 411 -4.75 6.56 -19.23
N THR A 412 -5.85 6.70 -18.51
CA THR A 412 -7.20 6.71 -19.09
C THR A 412 -7.36 7.82 -20.12
N ALA A 413 -6.98 9.04 -19.78
CA ALA A 413 -7.02 10.20 -20.67
C ALA A 413 -6.13 10.06 -21.93
N ALA A 414 -5.06 9.25 -21.84
CA ALA A 414 -4.17 9.00 -22.98
C ALA A 414 -4.68 7.91 -23.93
N VAL A 415 -5.64 7.09 -23.53
CA VAL A 415 -6.09 5.91 -24.27
C VAL A 415 -7.54 6.05 -24.72
N LEU A 416 -8.44 6.59 -23.90
CA LEU A 416 -9.88 6.62 -24.13
C LEU A 416 -10.38 8.03 -24.44
N THR A 417 -11.42 8.10 -25.28
CA THR A 417 -12.24 9.30 -25.46
C THR A 417 -13.19 9.50 -24.28
N ILE A 418 -13.82 10.69 -24.20
CA ILE A 418 -14.84 10.99 -23.16
C ILE A 418 -15.99 9.98 -23.23
N ASP A 419 -16.50 9.69 -24.43
CA ASP A 419 -17.63 8.77 -24.64
C ASP A 419 -17.27 7.32 -24.30
N GLU A 420 -16.06 6.88 -24.61
CA GLU A 420 -15.58 5.54 -24.22
C GLU A 420 -15.42 5.43 -22.71
N THR A 421 -14.89 6.47 -22.06
CA THR A 421 -14.77 6.53 -20.61
C THR A 421 -16.15 6.49 -19.95
N HIS A 422 -17.16 7.22 -20.46
CA HIS A 422 -18.54 7.16 -19.97
C HIS A 422 -19.10 5.74 -20.02
N ARG A 423 -19.01 5.10 -21.19
CA ARG A 423 -19.52 3.72 -21.36
C ARG A 423 -18.81 2.72 -20.45
N MET A 424 -17.49 2.85 -20.30
CA MET A 424 -16.70 2.00 -19.42
C MET A 424 -17.13 2.17 -17.94
N VAL A 425 -17.25 3.41 -17.48
CA VAL A 425 -17.67 3.70 -16.09
C VAL A 425 -19.08 3.21 -15.83
N ASP A 426 -20.02 3.39 -16.77
CA ASP A 426 -21.38 2.86 -16.67
C ASP A 426 -21.39 1.34 -16.52
N GLU A 427 -20.58 0.63 -17.32
CA GLU A 427 -20.46 -0.82 -17.24
C GLU A 427 -19.85 -1.26 -15.90
N MET A 428 -18.82 -0.55 -15.40
CA MET A 428 -18.23 -0.82 -14.09
C MET A 428 -19.27 -0.62 -12.96
N PHE A 429 -20.05 0.46 -12.98
CA PHE A 429 -21.14 0.65 -12.01
C PHE A 429 -22.19 -0.47 -12.05
N GLN A 430 -22.49 -1.00 -13.24
CA GLN A 430 -23.40 -2.15 -13.36
C GLN A 430 -22.81 -3.43 -12.76
N GLY A 431 -21.50 -3.63 -12.90
CA GLY A 431 -20.77 -4.76 -12.31
C GLY A 431 -20.65 -4.70 -10.79
N GLU A 432 -20.63 -3.51 -10.22
CA GLU A 432 -20.38 -3.21 -8.80
C GLU A 432 -21.67 -3.02 -7.95
N LYS A 433 -22.81 -3.46 -8.42
CA LYS A 433 -24.14 -3.25 -7.77
C LYS A 433 -24.13 -3.37 -6.23
N PRO A 434 -23.43 -4.31 -5.60
CA PRO A 434 -23.43 -4.41 -4.14
C PRO A 434 -22.83 -3.20 -3.43
N PHE A 435 -21.92 -2.44 -4.10
CA PHE A 435 -21.14 -1.37 -3.49
C PHE A 435 -21.57 0.03 -3.92
N VAL A 436 -22.34 0.15 -5.00
CA VAL A 436 -22.68 1.44 -5.62
C VAL A 436 -24.12 1.92 -5.31
N ASN A 437 -24.76 1.33 -4.32
CA ASN A 437 -26.10 1.76 -3.91
C ASN A 437 -26.11 3.22 -3.44
N GLY A 438 -27.02 4.02 -4.02
CA GLY A 438 -27.21 5.43 -3.68
C GLY A 438 -26.32 6.40 -4.44
N TYR A 439 -25.47 5.95 -5.36
CA TYR A 439 -24.78 6.85 -6.29
C TYR A 439 -25.77 7.47 -7.28
N LYS A 440 -25.67 8.80 -7.47
CA LYS A 440 -26.53 9.60 -8.33
C LYS A 440 -25.75 10.17 -9.50
#